data_356f597eb183caa9e4a9abf26a085742
#
_entry.id   356f597eb183caa9e4a9abf26a085742
#
_cell.length_a   1.000
_cell.length_b   1.000
_cell.length_c   1.000
_cell.angle_alpha   90.00
_cell.angle_beta   90.00
_cell.angle_gamma   90.00
#
_symmetry.space_group_name_H-M   'P 1'
#
loop_
_entity.id
_entity.type
_entity.pdbx_description
1 polymer ?
#
loop_
_entity_poly.entity_id
_entity_poly.type
_entity_poly.pdbx_seq_one_letter_code
_entity_poly.pdbx_strand_id
1 'polypeptide(L)'
;MMGISAVHRIPCHRIFANNLLFHADGAYKGFDANELTSRDGGKPAVIKRLKDEHGYAPVIMVGDGATDMQARPPADGFIGFGGVVVREKVKAGADWFVTDFEVHLKPFNHAPISYFISLLFLLG
;
A
#
# COMPACT_ATOMS: atom_id res chain seq x y z
N MET A 1 11.22 9.08 -2.90
CA MET A 1 9.93 8.77 -3.57
C MET A 1 9.99 8.89 -5.08
N MET A 2 10.75 9.85 -5.63
CA MET A 2 10.95 9.98 -7.08
C MET A 2 11.56 8.73 -7.72
N GLY A 3 12.46 8.02 -7.03
CA GLY A 3 13.06 6.80 -7.53
C GLY A 3 12.07 5.65 -7.79
N ILE A 4 11.10 5.43 -6.90
CA ILE A 4 10.07 4.39 -7.07
C ILE A 4 9.16 4.73 -8.26
N SER A 5 8.75 6.00 -8.36
CA SER A 5 7.92 6.47 -9.47
C SER A 5 8.63 6.31 -10.82
N ALA A 6 9.92 6.63 -10.89
CA ALA A 6 10.71 6.51 -12.11
C ALA A 6 10.88 5.05 -12.56
N VAL A 7 11.19 4.15 -11.62
CA VAL A 7 11.46 2.73 -11.91
C VAL A 7 10.18 1.98 -12.28
N HIS A 8 9.10 2.20 -11.54
CA HIS A 8 7.85 1.45 -11.69
C HIS A 8 6.77 2.20 -12.48
N ARG A 9 7.08 3.39 -12.99
CA ARG A 9 6.14 4.23 -13.75
C ARG A 9 4.83 4.52 -12.99
N ILE A 10 4.87 4.58 -11.67
CA ILE A 10 3.73 4.95 -10.84
C ILE A 10 3.66 6.48 -10.76
N PRO A 11 2.56 7.12 -11.19
CA PRO A 11 2.41 8.56 -11.08
C PRO A 11 2.46 9.02 -9.63
N CYS A 12 3.12 10.14 -9.35
CA CYS A 12 3.30 10.65 -7.98
C CYS A 12 1.98 10.86 -7.23
N HIS A 13 0.92 11.25 -7.92
CA HIS A 13 -0.41 11.44 -7.31
C HIS A 13 -1.07 10.12 -6.84
N ARG A 14 -0.50 8.97 -7.21
CA ARG A 14 -0.92 7.63 -6.75
C ARG A 14 -0.01 7.07 -5.66
N ILE A 15 0.96 7.85 -5.20
CA ILE A 15 1.87 7.45 -4.12
C ILE A 15 1.44 8.18 -2.85
N PHE A 16 1.03 7.41 -1.86
CA PHE A 16 0.62 7.91 -0.55
C PHE A 16 1.63 7.41 0.48
N ALA A 17 2.40 8.31 1.04
CA ALA A 17 3.47 7.97 1.97
C ALA A 17 3.67 9.09 3.00
N ASN A 18 4.28 8.74 4.12
CA ASN A 18 4.66 9.72 5.11
C ASN A 18 5.75 10.63 4.57
N ASN A 19 5.60 11.92 4.79
CA ASN A 19 6.62 12.92 4.51
C ASN A 19 7.39 13.23 5.79
N LEU A 20 8.66 12.87 5.80
CA LEU A 20 9.57 13.27 6.87
C LEU A 20 10.01 14.71 6.65
N LEU A 21 9.97 15.50 7.71
CA LEU A 21 10.39 16.90 7.71
C LEU A 21 11.76 17.02 8.35
N PHE A 22 12.60 17.86 7.76
CA PHE A 22 13.96 18.10 8.24
C PHE A 22 14.20 19.60 8.41
N HIS A 23 15.02 19.95 9.38
CA HIS A 23 15.56 21.29 9.51
C HIS A 23 16.58 21.58 8.40
N ALA A 24 16.94 22.86 8.22
CA ALA A 24 17.92 23.27 7.20
C ALA A 24 19.31 22.62 7.38
N ASP A 25 19.66 22.22 8.60
CA ASP A 25 20.90 21.50 8.94
C ASP A 25 20.83 19.99 8.72
N GLY A 26 19.67 19.47 8.26
CA GLY A 26 19.45 18.04 8.04
C GLY A 26 18.94 17.28 9.26
N ALA A 27 18.78 17.91 10.41
CA ALA A 27 18.23 17.26 11.60
C ALA A 27 16.74 16.96 11.42
N TYR A 28 16.30 15.81 11.97
CA TYR A 28 14.90 15.41 11.91
C TYR A 28 14.00 16.40 12.66
N LYS A 29 12.99 16.90 11.97
CA LYS A 29 12.03 17.87 12.49
C LYS A 29 10.68 17.26 12.88
N GLY A 30 10.31 16.16 12.23
CA GLY A 30 9.02 15.54 12.41
C GLY A 30 8.47 14.98 11.09
N PHE A 31 7.16 14.88 11.00
CA PHE A 31 6.48 14.40 9.80
C PHE A 31 5.28 15.29 9.47
N ASP A 32 4.83 15.23 8.23
CA ASP A 32 3.63 15.94 7.80
C ASP A 32 2.38 15.23 8.33
N ALA A 33 1.73 15.83 9.32
CA ALA A 33 0.52 15.29 9.94
C ALA A 33 -0.73 15.34 9.04
N ASN A 34 -0.66 16.06 7.92
CA ASN A 34 -1.75 16.13 6.94
C ASN A 34 -1.80 14.88 6.04
N GLU A 35 -0.69 14.15 5.94
CA GLU A 35 -0.68 12.88 5.21
C GLU A 35 -1.53 11.84 5.95
N LEU A 36 -2.47 11.22 5.24
CA LEU A 36 -3.36 10.20 5.83
C LEU A 36 -2.58 9.04 6.42
N THR A 37 -1.46 8.68 5.80
CA THR A 37 -0.61 7.57 6.21
C THR A 37 0.24 7.85 7.45
N SER A 38 0.24 9.09 7.95
CA SER A 38 1.00 9.50 9.14
C SER A 38 0.41 9.03 10.47
N ARG A 39 -0.81 8.50 10.45
CA ARG A 39 -1.55 8.09 11.65
C ARG A 39 -2.13 6.70 11.52
N ASP A 40 -2.53 6.13 12.66
CA ASP A 40 -3.23 4.85 12.68
C ASP A 40 -4.51 4.91 11.84
N GLY A 41 -4.79 3.83 11.11
CA GLY A 41 -5.92 3.79 10.19
C GLY A 41 -5.72 4.59 8.90
N GLY A 42 -4.50 5.04 8.61
CA GLY A 42 -4.19 5.81 7.40
C GLY A 42 -4.40 5.03 6.11
N LYS A 43 -4.03 3.77 6.07
CA LYS A 43 -4.20 2.91 4.89
C LYS A 43 -5.68 2.68 4.55
N PRO A 44 -6.55 2.30 5.50
CA PRO A 44 -7.99 2.26 5.25
C PRO A 44 -8.57 3.59 4.76
N ALA A 45 -8.12 4.71 5.34
CA ALA A 45 -8.57 6.05 4.95
C ALA A 45 -8.20 6.39 3.49
N VAL A 46 -6.98 6.05 3.06
CA VAL A 46 -6.55 6.24 1.67
C VAL A 46 -7.41 5.40 0.72
N ILE A 47 -7.64 4.13 1.04
CA ILE A 47 -8.45 3.23 0.19
C ILE A 47 -9.89 3.75 0.09
N LYS A 48 -10.48 4.15 1.22
CA LYS A 48 -11.82 4.73 1.23
C LYS A 48 -11.90 5.97 0.33
N ARG A 49 -10.94 6.89 0.47
CA ARG A 49 -10.86 8.08 -0.35
C ARG A 49 -10.77 7.76 -1.84
N LEU A 50 -9.93 6.80 -2.22
CA LEU A 50 -9.76 6.39 -3.61
C LEU A 50 -11.05 5.77 -4.18
N LYS A 51 -11.75 4.96 -3.39
CA LYS A 51 -13.06 4.41 -3.79
C LYS A 51 -14.11 5.51 -3.95
N ASP A 52 -14.16 6.47 -3.03
CA ASP A 52 -15.14 7.56 -3.06
C ASP A 52 -14.88 8.54 -4.20
N GLU A 53 -13.62 8.89 -4.45
CA GLU A 53 -13.25 9.88 -5.48
C GLU A 53 -13.23 9.31 -6.89
N HIS A 54 -12.87 8.05 -7.07
CA HIS A 54 -12.65 7.44 -8.39
C HIS A 54 -13.60 6.28 -8.70
N GLY A 55 -14.39 5.83 -7.75
CA GLY A 55 -15.31 4.70 -7.93
C GLY A 55 -14.61 3.36 -8.18
N TYR A 56 -13.38 3.19 -7.70
CA TYR A 56 -12.65 1.94 -7.88
C TYR A 56 -13.32 0.78 -7.15
N ALA A 57 -13.59 -0.30 -7.87
CA ALA A 57 -14.11 -1.54 -7.33
C ALA A 57 -13.85 -2.71 -8.31
N PRO A 58 -13.24 -3.83 -7.88
CA PRO A 58 -12.71 -4.05 -6.53
C PRO A 58 -11.36 -3.34 -6.29
N VAL A 59 -11.05 -3.09 -5.02
CA VAL A 59 -9.74 -2.62 -4.56
C VAL A 59 -9.09 -3.73 -3.75
N ILE A 60 -7.90 -4.13 -4.15
CA ILE A 60 -7.12 -5.17 -3.48
C ILE A 60 -5.92 -4.53 -2.79
N MET A 61 -5.80 -4.76 -1.50
CA MET A 61 -4.62 -4.37 -0.73
C MET A 61 -3.56 -5.46 -0.81
N VAL A 62 -2.32 -5.06 -1.04
CA VAL A 62 -1.16 -5.95 -0.99
C VAL A 62 -0.20 -5.42 0.06
N GLY A 63 0.23 -6.26 0.98
CA GLY A 63 1.16 -5.83 2.01
C GLY A 63 1.69 -6.97 2.88
N ASP A 64 2.68 -6.66 3.71
CA ASP A 64 3.39 -7.63 4.54
C ASP A 64 3.07 -7.53 6.03
N GLY A 65 2.31 -6.53 6.44
CA GLY A 65 2.07 -6.20 7.83
C GLY A 65 0.60 -6.22 8.27
N ALA A 66 0.41 -6.16 9.58
CA ALA A 66 -0.92 -6.13 10.20
C ALA A 66 -1.70 -4.86 9.82
N THR A 67 -1.03 -3.73 9.64
CA THR A 67 -1.66 -2.48 9.20
C THR A 67 -2.19 -2.56 7.79
N ASP A 68 -1.53 -3.35 6.93
CA ASP A 68 -2.00 -3.61 5.57
C ASP A 68 -3.25 -4.48 5.59
N MET A 69 -3.25 -5.52 6.43
CA MET A 69 -4.40 -6.40 6.63
C MET A 69 -5.62 -5.65 7.17
N GLN A 70 -5.40 -4.66 8.05
CA GLN A 70 -6.47 -3.80 8.59
C GLN A 70 -7.11 -2.88 7.54
N ALA A 71 -6.50 -2.71 6.38
CA ALA A 71 -7.08 -1.96 5.29
C ALA A 71 -8.26 -2.67 4.61
N ARG A 72 -8.53 -3.92 4.97
CA ARG A 72 -9.73 -4.67 4.57
C ARG A 72 -10.66 -4.87 5.78
N PRO A 73 -11.88 -4.27 5.82
CA PRO A 73 -12.37 -3.27 4.90
C PRO A 73 -11.65 -1.92 5.08
N PRO A 74 -11.72 -0.95 4.15
CA PRO A 74 -12.59 -0.86 2.97
C PRO A 74 -12.06 -1.51 1.70
N ALA A 75 -10.82 -2.04 1.69
CA ALA A 75 -10.38 -2.88 0.58
C ALA A 75 -11.30 -4.11 0.44
N ASP A 76 -11.50 -4.57 -0.77
CA ASP A 76 -12.36 -5.71 -1.08
C ASP A 76 -11.63 -7.04 -0.89
N GLY A 77 -10.30 -7.02 -0.94
CA GLY A 77 -9.46 -8.17 -0.69
C GLY A 77 -8.10 -7.78 -0.15
N PHE A 78 -7.40 -8.74 0.41
CA PHE A 78 -6.04 -8.57 0.93
C PHE A 78 -5.14 -9.72 0.49
N ILE A 79 -4.04 -9.37 -0.18
CA ILE A 79 -2.96 -10.29 -0.54
C ILE A 79 -1.79 -10.05 0.42
N GLY A 80 -1.50 -11.04 1.26
CA GLY A 80 -0.35 -10.99 2.14
C GLY A 80 0.94 -11.32 1.37
N PHE A 81 1.98 -10.53 1.60
CA PHE A 81 3.28 -10.71 0.97
C PHE A 81 4.34 -11.11 1.99
N GLY A 82 5.00 -12.24 1.75
CA GLY A 82 6.03 -12.80 2.64
C GLY A 82 7.39 -12.98 1.96
N GLY A 83 7.73 -12.15 0.97
CA GLY A 83 9.00 -12.26 0.23
C GLY A 83 10.24 -11.89 1.03
N VAL A 84 10.11 -11.05 2.05
CA VAL A 84 11.20 -10.66 2.95
C VAL A 84 11.06 -11.35 4.31
N VAL A 85 9.90 -11.20 4.94
CA VAL A 85 9.56 -11.82 6.23
C VAL A 85 8.17 -12.42 6.15
N VAL A 86 8.04 -13.68 6.55
CA VAL A 86 6.74 -14.34 6.71
C VAL A 86 6.19 -14.06 8.10
N ARG A 87 5.06 -13.36 8.17
CA ARG A 87 4.35 -13.10 9.42
C ARG A 87 3.12 -13.98 9.49
N GLU A 88 3.08 -14.89 10.46
CA GLU A 88 2.02 -15.91 10.55
C GLU A 88 0.62 -15.30 10.65
N LYS A 89 0.45 -14.19 11.37
CA LYS A 89 -0.84 -13.48 11.45
C LYS A 89 -1.31 -12.95 10.10
N VAL A 90 -0.38 -12.42 9.31
CA VAL A 90 -0.67 -11.91 7.96
C VAL A 90 -1.01 -13.06 7.03
N LYS A 91 -0.24 -14.14 7.09
CA LYS A 91 -0.49 -15.36 6.30
C LYS A 91 -1.86 -15.97 6.60
N ALA A 92 -2.21 -16.06 7.87
CA ALA A 92 -3.50 -16.62 8.30
C ALA A 92 -4.70 -15.72 7.97
N GLY A 93 -4.52 -14.40 8.00
CA GLY A 93 -5.59 -13.42 7.77
C GLY A 93 -5.74 -12.95 6.32
N ALA A 94 -4.82 -13.30 5.44
CA ALA A 94 -4.88 -12.92 4.03
C ALA A 94 -5.88 -13.78 3.26
N ASP A 95 -6.52 -13.19 2.26
CA ASP A 95 -7.34 -13.94 1.28
C ASP A 95 -6.44 -14.77 0.38
N TRP A 96 -5.27 -14.26 0.08
CA TRP A 96 -4.23 -14.94 -0.66
C TRP A 96 -2.87 -14.53 -0.11
N PHE A 97 -1.94 -15.47 -0.01
CA PHE A 97 -0.59 -15.22 0.49
C PHE A 97 0.45 -15.61 -0.56
N VAL A 98 1.36 -14.70 -0.84
CA VAL A 98 2.40 -14.87 -1.87
C VAL A 98 3.77 -14.50 -1.31
N THR A 99 4.80 -15.16 -1.84
CA THR A 99 6.21 -14.88 -1.50
C THR A 99 6.99 -14.28 -2.67
N ASP A 100 6.39 -14.29 -3.86
CA ASP A 100 6.96 -13.76 -5.08
C ASP A 100 5.87 -13.06 -5.91
N PHE A 101 6.12 -11.82 -6.33
CA PHE A 101 5.20 -11.06 -7.14
C PHE A 101 5.10 -11.55 -8.59
N GLU A 102 6.21 -12.01 -9.17
CA GLU A 102 6.23 -12.33 -10.60
C GLU A 102 5.36 -13.54 -10.94
N VAL A 103 5.37 -14.54 -10.09
CA VAL A 103 4.65 -15.80 -10.35
C VAL A 103 3.15 -15.68 -10.07
N HIS A 104 2.78 -14.89 -9.06
CA HIS A 104 1.43 -14.94 -8.50
C HIS A 104 0.50 -13.82 -9.00
N LEU A 105 1.04 -12.78 -9.64
CA LEU A 105 0.23 -11.74 -10.27
C LEU A 105 -0.12 -12.04 -11.74
N LYS A 106 0.45 -13.08 -12.33
CA LYS A 106 0.14 -13.50 -13.71
C LYS A 106 -1.35 -13.78 -13.96
N PRO A 107 -2.12 -14.40 -13.05
CA PRO A 107 -3.54 -14.61 -13.25
C PRO A 107 -4.36 -13.33 -13.35
N PHE A 108 -3.83 -12.22 -12.84
CA PHE A 108 -4.50 -10.92 -12.86
C PHE A 108 -4.21 -10.07 -14.11
N ASN A 109 -3.34 -10.57 -15.01
CA ASN A 109 -2.98 -9.85 -16.24
C ASN A 109 -4.14 -9.67 -17.23
N HIS A 110 -5.27 -10.34 -17.02
CA HIS A 110 -6.48 -10.19 -17.81
C HIS A 110 -7.48 -9.20 -17.20
N ALA A 111 -7.27 -8.74 -15.97
CA ALA A 111 -8.06 -7.68 -15.39
C ALA A 111 -7.45 -6.32 -15.77
N PRO A 112 -8.25 -5.31 -16.11
CA PRO A 112 -7.69 -3.98 -16.37
C PRO A 112 -6.92 -3.49 -15.15
N ILE A 113 -5.66 -3.11 -15.36
CA ILE A 113 -4.69 -2.67 -14.35
C ILE A 113 -5.23 -1.50 -13.48
N SER A 114 -6.31 -0.87 -13.90
CA SER A 114 -6.99 0.18 -13.16
C SER A 114 -7.57 -0.23 -11.79
N TYR A 115 -7.63 -1.52 -11.51
CA TYR A 115 -8.22 -2.05 -10.28
C TYR A 115 -7.20 -2.46 -9.21
N PHE A 116 -5.90 -2.46 -9.54
CA PHE A 116 -4.85 -2.84 -8.58
C PHE A 116 -4.19 -1.61 -7.99
N ILE A 117 -4.50 -1.30 -6.75
CA ILE A 117 -3.73 -0.35 -5.96
C ILE A 117 -2.76 -1.18 -5.12
N SER A 118 -1.56 -1.36 -5.65
CA SER A 118 -0.44 -1.82 -4.84
C SER A 118 0.02 -0.66 -3.98
N LEU A 119 -0.47 -0.61 -2.75
CA LEU A 119 0.02 0.30 -1.74
C LEU A 119 1.23 -0.36 -1.08
N LEU A 120 2.36 -0.38 -1.79
CA LEU A 120 3.62 -0.82 -1.23
C LEU A 120 4.12 0.28 -0.28
N PHE A 121 3.65 0.27 0.97
CA PHE A 121 4.25 1.09 2.01
C PHE A 121 5.47 0.35 2.56
N LEU A 122 6.63 0.64 2.00
CA LEU A 122 7.88 0.49 2.69
C LEU A 122 7.92 1.56 3.76
N LEU A 123 7.57 1.22 4.98
CA LEU A 123 8.07 1.78 6.23
C LEU A 123 7.09 1.40 7.32
N GLY A 124 7.54 0.38 8.03
CA GLY A 124 6.98 0.09 9.33
C GLY A 124 7.28 1.20 10.32
#